data_e8b382ebe3ed5599fa291c32b40db593
#
_entry.id   e8b382ebe3ed5599fa291c32b40db593
#
_cell.length_a   1.000
_cell.length_b   1.000
_cell.length_c   1.000
_cell.angle_alpha   90.00
_cell.angle_beta   90.00
_cell.angle_gamma   90.00
#
_symmetry.space_group_name_H-M   'P 1'
#
loop_
_entity.id
_entity.type
_entity.pdbx_description
1 polymer ?
#
loop_
_entity_poly.entity_id
_entity_poly.type
_entity_poly.pdbx_seq_one_letter_code
_entity_poly.pdbx_strand_id
1 'polypeptide(L)'
;MSQRSHVRFLALAAGGLLSIAADRSISRRNPTRRTVVYAAGLVGAAVIYPISRLGRTADSAVLTREWIAVLATAVIYFGASILPAQGAARLTAGGWLGQAVFDHGHERGASSRLPQWYPALCAGFDVGVAALLCKAHENEALSTLPLARIAE
;
A
#
# COMPACT_ATOMS: atom_id res chain seq x y z
N MET A 1 6.81 -28.48 -0.67
CA MET A 1 6.92 -27.03 -0.29
C MET A 1 7.56 -26.93 1.07
N SER A 2 8.56 -26.07 1.25
CA SER A 2 9.23 -25.92 2.55
C SER A 2 8.32 -25.20 3.55
N GLN A 3 8.51 -25.43 4.85
CA GLN A 3 7.76 -24.77 5.93
C GLN A 3 7.82 -23.23 5.81
N ARG A 4 8.93 -22.69 5.33
CA ARG A 4 9.12 -21.25 5.08
C ARG A 4 8.18 -20.71 3.99
N SER A 5 7.90 -21.50 2.94
CA SER A 5 6.98 -21.11 1.87
C SER A 5 5.55 -21.00 2.36
N HIS A 6 5.11 -21.92 3.24
CA HIS A 6 3.77 -21.89 3.83
C HIS A 6 3.56 -20.65 4.71
N VAL A 7 4.54 -20.33 5.58
CA VAL A 7 4.44 -19.15 6.45
C VAL A 7 4.35 -17.85 5.64
N ARG A 8 5.13 -17.74 4.56
CA ARG A 8 5.07 -16.56 3.68
C ARG A 8 3.74 -16.45 2.95
N PHE A 9 3.20 -17.57 2.45
CA PHE A 9 1.90 -17.57 1.79
C PHE A 9 0.77 -17.18 2.75
N LEU A 10 0.76 -17.72 3.97
CA LEU A 10 -0.22 -17.36 5.00
C LEU A 10 -0.10 -15.88 5.40
N ALA A 11 1.10 -15.35 5.52
CA ALA A 11 1.33 -13.94 5.82
C ALA A 11 0.79 -13.04 4.70
N LEU A 12 1.02 -13.38 3.44
CA LEU A 12 0.50 -12.64 2.28
C LEU A 12 -1.03 -12.66 2.26
N ALA A 13 -1.65 -13.81 2.47
CA ALA A 13 -3.12 -13.93 2.55
C ALA A 13 -3.69 -13.12 3.72
N ALA A 14 -3.04 -13.17 4.88
CA ALA A 14 -3.43 -12.39 6.05
C ALA A 14 -3.35 -10.88 5.77
N GLY A 15 -2.31 -10.42 5.08
CA GLY A 15 -2.19 -9.02 4.65
C GLY A 15 -3.36 -8.59 3.77
N GLY A 16 -3.74 -9.40 2.78
CA GLY A 16 -4.91 -9.15 1.94
C GLY A 16 -6.22 -9.06 2.74
N LEU A 17 -6.42 -9.94 3.72
CA LEU A 17 -7.60 -9.86 4.60
C LEU A 17 -7.59 -8.60 5.48
N LEU A 18 -6.43 -8.22 6.00
CA LEU A 18 -6.27 -6.99 6.77
C LEU A 18 -6.57 -5.74 5.94
N SER A 19 -6.23 -5.72 4.65
CA SER A 19 -6.58 -4.60 3.76
C SER A 19 -8.09 -4.43 3.63
N ILE A 20 -8.85 -5.54 3.54
CA ILE A 20 -10.31 -5.50 3.48
C ILE A 20 -10.90 -4.96 4.79
N ALA A 21 -10.37 -5.40 5.93
CA ALA A 21 -10.83 -4.92 7.24
C ALA A 21 -10.53 -3.42 7.44
N ALA A 22 -9.33 -2.99 7.05
CA ALA A 22 -8.92 -1.59 7.07
C ALA A 22 -9.82 -0.74 6.18
N ASP A 23 -10.09 -1.20 4.95
CA ASP A 23 -10.94 -0.48 4.01
C ASP A 23 -12.35 -0.31 4.53
N ARG A 24 -12.96 -1.35 5.09
CA ARG A 24 -14.29 -1.25 5.72
C ARG A 24 -14.32 -0.22 6.84
N SER A 25 -13.26 -0.18 7.66
CA SER A 25 -13.15 0.78 8.76
C SER A 25 -13.00 2.22 8.27
N ILE A 26 -12.10 2.44 7.29
CA ILE A 26 -11.82 3.76 6.72
C ILE A 26 -13.04 4.29 5.96
N SER A 27 -13.66 3.46 5.11
CA SER A 27 -14.82 3.85 4.31
C SER A 27 -16.03 4.20 5.16
N ARG A 28 -16.20 3.56 6.31
CA ARG A 28 -17.30 3.90 7.26
C ARG A 28 -17.05 5.21 8.00
N ARG A 29 -15.79 5.52 8.35
CA ARG A 29 -15.44 6.67 9.19
C ARG A 29 -15.16 7.93 8.38
N ASN A 30 -14.51 7.79 7.23
CA ASN A 30 -14.00 8.88 6.40
C ASN A 30 -14.16 8.59 4.89
N PRO A 31 -15.40 8.44 4.37
CA PRO A 31 -15.60 8.06 2.97
C PRO A 31 -14.99 9.09 2.00
N THR A 32 -15.15 10.38 2.27
CA THR A 32 -14.64 11.48 1.43
C THR A 32 -13.13 11.64 1.47
N ARG A 33 -12.46 11.18 2.53
CA ARG A 33 -11.00 11.28 2.70
C ARG A 33 -10.30 9.94 2.54
N ARG A 34 -11.02 8.90 2.13
CA ARG A 34 -10.51 7.52 2.04
C ARG A 34 -9.16 7.44 1.32
N THR A 35 -9.05 8.04 0.13
CA THR A 35 -7.82 8.04 -0.68
C THR A 35 -6.66 8.72 0.03
N VAL A 36 -6.90 9.89 0.65
CA VAL A 36 -5.86 10.63 1.38
C VAL A 36 -5.40 9.86 2.62
N VAL A 37 -6.31 9.17 3.32
CA VAL A 37 -5.96 8.30 4.45
C VAL A 37 -5.05 7.15 3.99
N TYR A 38 -5.35 6.54 2.84
CA TYR A 38 -4.48 5.51 2.27
C TYR A 38 -3.14 6.06 1.80
N ALA A 39 -3.10 7.26 1.23
CA ALA A 39 -1.85 7.90 0.83
C ALA A 39 -0.97 8.23 2.06
N ALA A 40 -1.57 8.66 3.18
CA ALA A 40 -0.86 8.85 4.45
C ALA A 40 -0.36 7.51 5.03
N GLY A 41 -1.19 6.46 4.95
CA GLY A 41 -0.82 5.10 5.35
C GLY A 41 0.38 4.55 4.58
N LEU A 42 0.47 4.87 3.28
CA LEU A 42 1.59 4.50 2.44
C LEU A 42 2.92 5.10 2.92
N VAL A 43 2.93 6.38 3.32
CA VAL A 43 4.09 7.01 3.95
C VAL A 43 4.47 6.29 5.24
N GLY A 44 3.46 5.97 6.08
CA GLY A 44 3.67 5.20 7.30
C GLY A 44 4.31 3.84 7.05
N ALA A 45 3.84 3.11 6.03
CA ALA A 45 4.39 1.82 5.63
C ALA A 45 5.87 1.92 5.20
N ALA A 46 6.22 2.92 4.40
CA ALA A 46 7.59 3.14 3.94
C ALA A 46 8.56 3.48 5.08
N VAL A 47 8.10 4.22 6.10
CA VAL A 47 8.93 4.66 7.24
C VAL A 47 9.28 3.51 8.19
N ILE A 48 8.54 2.41 8.20
CA ILE A 48 8.79 1.26 9.09
C ILE A 48 10.20 0.68 8.89
N TYR A 49 10.68 0.59 7.65
CA TYR A 49 12.00 0.00 7.35
C TYR A 49 13.16 0.80 7.93
N PRO A 50 13.34 2.11 7.64
CA PRO A 50 14.42 2.88 8.23
C PRO A 50 14.29 2.99 9.76
N ILE A 51 13.08 3.09 10.32
CA ILE A 51 12.88 3.08 11.78
C ILE A 51 13.31 1.75 12.40
N SER A 52 13.04 0.62 11.76
CA SER A 52 13.42 -0.71 12.26
C SER A 52 14.94 -0.89 12.38
N ARG A 53 15.71 -0.02 11.73
CA ARG A 53 17.18 -0.04 11.72
C ARG A 53 17.81 0.96 12.70
N LEU A 54 17.04 1.79 13.39
CA LEU A 54 17.59 2.76 14.33
C LEU A 54 18.47 2.09 15.38
N GLY A 55 19.68 2.65 15.57
CA GLY A 55 20.68 2.14 16.49
C GLY A 55 21.44 0.88 15.99
N ARG A 56 21.40 0.60 14.68
CA ARG A 56 22.12 -0.51 14.05
C ARG A 56 22.93 -0.04 12.85
N THR A 57 24.04 -0.71 12.59
CA THR A 57 24.81 -0.51 11.36
C THR A 57 24.03 -1.14 10.20
N ALA A 58 23.81 -0.39 9.16
CA ALA A 58 23.22 -0.85 7.92
C ALA A 58 24.06 -0.37 6.75
N ASP A 59 24.03 -1.12 5.65
CA ASP A 59 24.64 -0.70 4.39
C ASP A 59 24.01 0.62 3.94
N SER A 60 24.88 1.57 3.54
CA SER A 60 24.44 2.89 3.03
C SER A 60 23.50 2.77 1.82
N ALA A 61 23.72 1.79 0.94
CA ALA A 61 22.87 1.54 -0.21
C ALA A 61 21.45 1.09 0.21
N VAL A 62 21.34 0.29 1.26
CA VAL A 62 20.05 -0.14 1.80
C VAL A 62 19.30 1.05 2.40
N LEU A 63 19.98 1.85 3.25
CA LEU A 63 19.40 3.05 3.84
C LEU A 63 18.96 4.05 2.78
N THR A 64 19.78 4.27 1.75
CA THR A 64 19.42 5.17 0.63
C THR A 64 18.14 4.72 -0.07
N ARG A 65 18.00 3.42 -0.37
CA ARG A 65 16.78 2.87 -1.00
C ARG A 65 15.54 3.06 -0.12
N GLU A 66 15.68 2.83 1.19
CA GLU A 66 14.59 3.00 2.15
C GLU A 66 14.14 4.48 2.21
N TRP A 67 15.07 5.43 2.27
CA TRP A 67 14.75 6.85 2.28
C TRP A 67 14.18 7.34 0.94
N ILE A 68 14.65 6.81 -0.19
CA ILE A 68 14.04 7.09 -1.51
C ILE A 68 12.58 6.62 -1.52
N ALA A 69 12.28 5.45 -0.97
CA ALA A 69 10.90 4.96 -0.86
C ALA A 69 10.04 5.90 0.00
N VAL A 70 10.55 6.36 1.15
CA VAL A 70 9.84 7.34 2.00
C VAL A 70 9.57 8.64 1.24
N LEU A 71 10.56 9.18 0.54
CA LEU A 71 10.37 10.42 -0.25
C LEU A 71 9.37 10.22 -1.38
N ALA A 72 9.43 9.10 -2.11
CA ALA A 72 8.48 8.78 -3.17
C ALA A 72 7.05 8.69 -2.63
N THR A 73 6.84 8.03 -1.48
CA THR A 73 5.52 7.94 -0.86
C THR A 73 5.01 9.28 -0.33
N ALA A 74 5.90 10.15 0.15
CA ALA A 74 5.55 11.52 0.53
C ALA A 74 5.07 12.33 -0.69
N VAL A 75 5.75 12.23 -1.83
CA VAL A 75 5.31 12.87 -3.08
C VAL A 75 3.93 12.36 -3.51
N ILE A 76 3.68 11.05 -3.40
CA ILE A 76 2.37 10.45 -3.68
C ILE A 76 1.30 11.03 -2.74
N TYR A 77 1.59 11.16 -1.45
CA TYR A 77 0.66 11.77 -0.48
C TYR A 77 0.29 13.21 -0.84
N PHE A 78 1.29 14.04 -1.16
CA PHE A 78 1.03 15.43 -1.59
C PHE A 78 0.25 15.46 -2.91
N GLY A 79 0.63 14.63 -3.89
CA GLY A 79 -0.11 14.51 -5.15
C GLY A 79 -1.57 14.09 -4.94
N ALA A 80 -1.81 13.09 -4.10
CA ALA A 80 -3.17 12.63 -3.77
C ALA A 80 -4.01 13.70 -3.05
N SER A 81 -3.35 14.65 -2.36
CA SER A 81 -4.02 15.72 -1.63
C SER A 81 -4.49 16.88 -2.54
N ILE A 82 -3.90 17.03 -3.73
CA ILE A 82 -4.17 18.13 -4.65
C ILE A 82 -4.85 17.70 -5.97
N LEU A 83 -4.74 16.42 -6.32
CA LEU A 83 -5.35 15.88 -7.55
C LEU A 83 -6.87 15.69 -7.41
N PRO A 84 -7.62 15.73 -8.52
CA PRO A 84 -9.00 15.27 -8.56
C PRO A 84 -9.11 13.82 -8.08
N ALA A 85 -10.26 13.43 -7.51
CA ALA A 85 -10.47 12.12 -6.85
C ALA A 85 -9.98 10.92 -7.66
N GLN A 86 -10.23 10.91 -8.97
CA GLN A 86 -9.78 9.86 -9.87
C GLN A 86 -8.26 9.78 -9.99
N GLY A 87 -7.60 10.92 -10.18
CA GLY A 87 -6.14 11.01 -10.26
C GLY A 87 -5.49 10.60 -8.94
N ALA A 88 -6.03 11.09 -7.83
CA ALA A 88 -5.59 10.75 -6.48
C ALA A 88 -5.68 9.24 -6.20
N ALA A 89 -6.82 8.60 -6.56
CA ALA A 89 -7.01 7.17 -6.36
C ALA A 89 -6.03 6.33 -7.18
N ARG A 90 -5.82 6.66 -8.46
CA ARG A 90 -4.87 5.96 -9.34
C ARG A 90 -3.43 6.13 -8.86
N LEU A 91 -3.05 7.35 -8.49
CA LEU A 91 -1.72 7.64 -7.97
C LEU A 91 -1.45 6.86 -6.68
N THR A 92 -2.41 6.85 -5.76
CA THR A 92 -2.31 6.12 -4.49
C THR A 92 -2.27 4.62 -4.71
N ALA A 93 -3.11 4.07 -5.59
CA ALA A 93 -3.08 2.63 -5.93
C ALA A 93 -1.74 2.22 -6.55
N GLY A 94 -1.20 3.02 -7.48
CA GLY A 94 0.13 2.82 -8.05
C GLY A 94 1.23 2.85 -7.00
N GLY A 95 1.13 3.76 -6.03
CA GLY A 95 2.05 3.83 -4.90
C GLY A 95 2.05 2.56 -4.04
N TRP A 96 0.87 2.02 -3.71
CA TRP A 96 0.75 0.77 -2.96
C TRP A 96 1.28 -0.43 -3.73
N LEU A 97 1.07 -0.50 -5.06
CA LEU A 97 1.71 -1.54 -5.90
C LEU A 97 3.23 -1.41 -5.92
N GLY A 98 3.75 -0.19 -6.02
CA GLY A 98 5.19 0.08 -5.92
C GLY A 98 5.75 -0.36 -4.56
N GLN A 99 5.03 -0.11 -3.47
CA GLN A 99 5.42 -0.55 -2.13
C GLN A 99 5.40 -2.08 -2.01
N ALA A 100 4.40 -2.77 -2.59
CA ALA A 100 4.37 -4.23 -2.62
C ALA A 100 5.59 -4.83 -3.34
N VAL A 101 6.02 -4.23 -4.46
CA VAL A 101 7.24 -4.63 -5.18
C VAL A 101 8.47 -4.39 -4.32
N PHE A 102 8.56 -3.22 -3.67
CA PHE A 102 9.64 -2.89 -2.75
C PHE A 102 9.72 -3.92 -1.61
N ASP A 103 8.61 -4.21 -0.95
CA ASP A 103 8.52 -5.16 0.16
C ASP A 103 8.91 -6.59 -0.25
N HIS A 104 8.50 -7.01 -1.45
CA HIS A 104 8.84 -8.32 -1.98
C HIS A 104 10.33 -8.45 -2.28
N GLY A 105 10.95 -7.42 -2.86
CA GLY A 105 12.35 -7.38 -3.26
C GLY A 105 13.31 -6.86 -2.18
N HIS A 106 12.78 -6.29 -1.08
CA HIS A 106 13.61 -5.65 -0.07
C HIS A 106 14.46 -6.66 0.70
N GLU A 107 15.77 -6.51 0.58
CA GLU A 107 16.73 -7.36 1.27
C GLU A 107 16.76 -6.99 2.75
N ARG A 108 16.38 -7.98 3.58
CA ARG A 108 16.40 -7.85 5.03
C ARG A 108 17.76 -8.22 5.56
N GLY A 109 18.68 -7.29 5.56
CA GLY A 109 19.95 -7.50 6.23
C GLY A 109 19.77 -7.85 7.72
N ALA A 110 20.79 -8.46 8.32
CA ALA A 110 20.81 -8.81 9.75
C ALA A 110 20.53 -7.64 10.70
N SER A 111 20.63 -6.40 10.19
CA SER A 111 20.35 -5.15 10.92
C SER A 111 18.86 -4.86 11.13
N SER A 112 17.94 -5.47 10.38
CA SER A 112 16.50 -5.26 10.56
C SER A 112 15.95 -6.01 11.78
N ARG A 113 14.99 -5.41 12.49
CA ARG A 113 14.23 -6.06 13.58
C ARG A 113 12.98 -6.76 13.08
N LEU A 114 12.63 -6.60 11.80
CA LEU A 114 11.41 -7.15 11.24
C LEU A 114 11.51 -8.68 11.09
N PRO A 115 10.45 -9.43 11.46
CA PRO A 115 10.42 -10.87 11.26
C PRO A 115 10.36 -11.23 9.77
N GLN A 116 10.83 -12.44 9.42
CA GLN A 116 10.94 -12.87 8.01
C GLN A 116 9.62 -12.95 7.25
N TRP A 117 8.50 -13.09 7.93
CA TRP A 117 7.16 -13.11 7.32
C TRP A 117 6.59 -11.71 7.06
N TYR A 118 7.14 -10.67 7.73
CA TYR A 118 6.58 -9.32 7.73
C TYR A 118 6.44 -8.71 6.31
N PRO A 119 7.44 -8.73 5.41
CA PRO A 119 7.27 -8.18 4.08
C PRO A 119 6.26 -8.94 3.21
N ALA A 120 6.06 -10.24 3.43
CA ALA A 120 5.01 -10.96 2.73
C ALA A 120 3.61 -10.48 3.18
N LEU A 121 3.46 -10.20 4.47
CA LEU A 121 2.23 -9.63 5.03
C LEU A 121 1.99 -8.22 4.46
N CYS A 122 3.02 -7.36 4.45
CA CYS A 122 2.92 -6.02 3.89
C CYS A 122 2.57 -6.07 2.39
N ALA A 123 3.28 -6.88 1.59
CA ALA A 123 2.99 -7.01 0.18
C ALA A 123 1.53 -7.47 -0.09
N GLY A 124 1.00 -8.38 0.71
CA GLY A 124 -0.41 -8.79 0.64
C GLY A 124 -1.38 -7.66 0.96
N PHE A 125 -1.07 -6.87 1.99
CA PHE A 125 -1.85 -5.70 2.37
C PHE A 125 -1.84 -4.64 1.26
N ASP A 126 -0.68 -4.34 0.71
CA ASP A 126 -0.46 -3.32 -0.30
C ASP A 126 -1.21 -3.62 -1.60
N VAL A 127 -1.09 -4.87 -2.09
CA VAL A 127 -1.85 -5.34 -3.26
C VAL A 127 -3.36 -5.27 -3.00
N GLY A 128 -3.80 -5.66 -1.81
CA GLY A 128 -5.20 -5.58 -1.42
C GLY A 128 -5.74 -4.15 -1.41
N VAL A 129 -5.00 -3.19 -0.85
CA VAL A 129 -5.38 -1.76 -0.85
C VAL A 129 -5.43 -1.22 -2.28
N ALA A 130 -4.43 -1.52 -3.11
CA ALA A 130 -4.41 -1.09 -4.51
C ALA A 130 -5.65 -1.59 -5.27
N ALA A 131 -5.99 -2.86 -5.13
CA ALA A 131 -7.18 -3.45 -5.76
C ALA A 131 -8.49 -2.80 -5.28
N LEU A 132 -8.61 -2.51 -3.97
CA LEU A 132 -9.79 -1.85 -3.39
C LEU A 132 -9.95 -0.40 -3.86
N LEU A 133 -8.84 0.34 -4.07
CA LEU A 133 -8.87 1.69 -4.62
C LEU A 133 -9.30 1.69 -6.10
N CYS A 134 -8.80 0.74 -6.91
CA CYS A 134 -9.19 0.60 -8.31
C CYS A 134 -10.68 0.24 -8.43
N LYS A 135 -11.17 -0.74 -7.66
CA LYS A 135 -12.58 -1.17 -7.69
C LYS A 135 -13.57 -0.07 -7.29
N ALA A 136 -13.24 0.72 -6.29
CA ALA A 136 -14.09 1.83 -5.87
C ALA A 136 -14.26 2.85 -7.00
N HIS A 137 -13.19 3.11 -7.72
CA HIS A 137 -13.21 4.04 -8.85
C HIS A 137 -14.06 3.52 -10.02
N GLU A 138 -14.00 2.22 -10.35
CA GLU A 138 -14.84 1.63 -11.39
C GLU A 138 -16.33 1.75 -11.05
N ASN A 139 -16.72 1.53 -9.80
CA ASN A 139 -18.10 1.66 -9.35
C ASN A 139 -18.61 3.10 -9.44
N GLU A 140 -17.79 4.11 -9.13
CA GLU A 140 -18.13 5.52 -9.29
C GLU A 140 -18.31 5.87 -10.77
N ALA A 141 -17.44 5.41 -11.65
CA ALA A 141 -17.53 5.63 -13.08
C ALA A 141 -18.82 5.03 -13.68
N LEU A 142 -19.20 3.83 -13.26
CA LEU A 142 -20.43 3.16 -13.69
C LEU A 142 -21.70 3.89 -13.19
N SER A 143 -21.68 4.43 -11.98
CA SER A 143 -22.80 5.15 -11.39
C SER A 143 -23.07 6.52 -12.05
N THR A 144 -22.10 7.08 -12.74
CA THR A 144 -22.20 8.36 -13.46
C THR A 144 -22.63 8.21 -14.92
N LEU A 145 -22.76 6.99 -15.44
CA LEU A 145 -23.26 6.76 -16.79
C LEU A 145 -24.77 7.08 -16.84
N PRO A 146 -25.22 7.98 -17.73
CA PRO A 146 -26.64 8.30 -17.85
C PRO A 146 -27.40 7.05 -18.33
N LEU A 147 -28.46 6.68 -17.59
CA LEU A 147 -29.38 5.56 -17.91
C LEU A 147 -30.10 5.73 -19.26
N ALA A 148 -29.92 6.86 -19.96
CA ALA A 148 -30.55 7.19 -21.22
C ALA A 148 -30.11 6.32 -22.43
N ARG A 149 -29.12 5.44 -22.31
CA ARG A 149 -28.66 4.60 -23.44
C ARG A 149 -29.20 3.16 -23.46
N ILE A 150 -30.09 2.82 -22.56
CA ILE A 150 -30.63 1.42 -22.48
C ILE A 150 -32.06 1.35 -23.08
N ALA A 151 -32.61 2.45 -23.61
CA ALA A 151 -33.99 2.51 -24.11
C ALA A 151 -34.09 2.80 -25.62
N GLU A 152 -33.07 2.44 -26.43
CA GLU A 152 -33.16 2.45 -27.90
C GLU A 152 -32.98 1.06 -28.47
#